data_2b644173719048c483b755f01f171ceb
#
_entry.id   2b644173719048c483b755f01f171ceb
#
_cell.length_a   1.000
_cell.length_b   1.000
_cell.length_c   1.000
_cell.angle_alpha   90.00
_cell.angle_beta   90.00
_cell.angle_gamma   90.00
#
_symmetry.space_group_name_H-M   'P 1'
#
loop_
_entity.id
_entity.type
_entity.pdbx_description
1 polymer ?
#
loop_
_entity_poly.entity_id
_entity_poly.type
_entity_poly.pdbx_seq_one_letter_code
_entity_poly.pdbx_strand_id
1 'polypeptide(L)'
;MTPLLVADCVAKSFGGRRVLTAGSLRAVPGQLRVLLGRNGAGKSTLIKIAAGWIRPDGGTVRYGERSFVSVRLWQLARMGLFYLPDHDLLSSAFTVRSQLEMIRREFDGSSVEEAAARMGIADRLDQRPRELSGGEMRRAELAAVLVRQPRCLLADEPFRGIAPKDAEDLTRTLRELAASGVAVVVTGHEVPTLLAASDHVTWCTSGTTHELGPPPVAEQHDQFRREYLGPGFKTSIA
;
A
#
# COMPACT_ATOMS: atom_id res chain seq x y z
N MET A 1 12.35 -12.84 -9.62
CA MET A 1 12.93 -11.67 -8.89
C MET A 1 12.84 -11.91 -7.39
N THR A 2 13.86 -11.52 -6.63
CA THR A 2 13.89 -11.68 -5.17
C THR A 2 13.04 -10.60 -4.49
N PRO A 3 12.10 -10.95 -3.59
CA PRO A 3 11.32 -9.98 -2.85
C PRO A 3 12.20 -9.09 -1.97
N LEU A 4 11.93 -7.76 -1.98
CA LEU A 4 12.58 -6.79 -1.09
C LEU A 4 12.03 -6.86 0.32
N LEU A 5 10.70 -7.02 0.45
CA LEU A 5 10.02 -7.21 1.74
C LEU A 5 9.25 -8.52 1.73
N VAL A 6 9.34 -9.27 2.83
CA VAL A 6 8.53 -10.46 3.09
C VAL A 6 8.05 -10.42 4.54
N ALA A 7 6.73 -10.38 4.74
CA ALA A 7 6.13 -10.83 5.99
C ALA A 7 5.80 -12.31 5.81
N ASP A 8 6.27 -13.17 6.71
CA ASP A 8 6.14 -14.63 6.55
C ASP A 8 5.43 -15.25 7.73
N CYS A 9 4.31 -15.92 7.45
CA CYS A 9 3.47 -16.64 8.42
C CYS A 9 3.17 -15.82 9.69
N VAL A 10 2.90 -14.51 9.53
CA VAL A 10 2.66 -13.65 10.67
C VAL A 10 1.30 -13.93 11.31
N ALA A 11 1.28 -13.99 12.64
CA ALA A 11 0.08 -14.17 13.45
C ALA A 11 -0.17 -12.90 14.27
N LYS A 12 -1.46 -12.59 14.51
CA LYS A 12 -1.86 -11.46 15.37
C LYS A 12 -3.23 -11.67 16.00
N SER A 13 -3.32 -11.38 17.28
CA SER A 13 -4.56 -11.34 18.04
C SER A 13 -4.73 -9.97 18.71
N PHE A 14 -5.97 -9.53 18.88
CA PHE A 14 -6.34 -8.34 19.64
C PHE A 14 -7.47 -8.71 20.60
N GLY A 15 -7.29 -8.44 21.88
CA GLY A 15 -8.31 -8.71 22.91
C GLY A 15 -8.83 -10.16 22.89
N GLY A 16 -7.95 -11.13 22.64
CA GLY A 16 -8.29 -12.55 22.54
C GLY A 16 -8.85 -12.99 21.18
N ARG A 17 -9.23 -12.06 20.29
CA ARG A 17 -9.70 -12.36 18.94
C ARG A 17 -8.51 -12.49 17.98
N ARG A 18 -8.36 -13.66 17.36
CA ARG A 18 -7.34 -13.90 16.34
C ARG A 18 -7.76 -13.23 15.03
N VAL A 19 -6.92 -12.31 14.52
CA VAL A 19 -7.13 -11.58 13.27
C VAL A 19 -6.28 -12.16 12.14
N LEU A 20 -5.03 -12.53 12.45
CA LEU A 20 -4.16 -13.26 11.53
C LEU A 20 -3.71 -14.56 12.19
N THR A 21 -3.81 -15.64 11.44
CA THR A 21 -3.37 -16.99 11.86
C THR A 21 -2.01 -17.31 11.25
N ALA A 22 -1.84 -17.07 9.97
CA ALA A 22 -0.61 -17.27 9.18
C ALA A 22 -0.67 -16.41 7.92
N GLY A 23 -0.63 -15.07 8.08
CA GLY A 23 -0.63 -14.13 6.96
C GLY A 23 0.76 -13.99 6.37
N SER A 24 0.88 -14.02 5.05
CA SER A 24 2.14 -13.76 4.34
C SER A 24 1.93 -12.68 3.29
N LEU A 25 2.96 -11.83 3.08
CA LEU A 25 2.95 -10.73 2.13
C LEU A 25 4.34 -10.57 1.53
N ARG A 26 4.40 -10.31 0.23
CA ARG A 26 5.66 -10.08 -0.49
C ARG A 26 5.59 -8.80 -1.29
N ALA A 27 6.62 -7.94 -1.18
CA ALA A 27 6.83 -6.81 -2.07
C ALA A 27 8.07 -7.08 -2.94
N VAL A 28 7.90 -7.01 -4.26
CA VAL A 28 8.93 -7.36 -5.25
C VAL A 28 9.27 -6.10 -6.05
N PRO A 29 10.55 -5.73 -6.18
CA PRO A 29 10.98 -4.58 -6.97
C PRO A 29 10.44 -4.68 -8.41
N GLY A 30 9.95 -3.57 -8.93
CA GLY A 30 9.38 -3.50 -10.27
C GLY A 30 7.98 -4.09 -10.43
N GLN A 31 7.32 -4.50 -9.34
CA GLN A 31 5.97 -5.05 -9.37
C GLN A 31 4.99 -4.22 -8.54
N LEU A 32 3.78 -4.06 -9.07
CA LEU A 32 2.60 -3.66 -8.32
C LEU A 32 1.82 -4.92 -7.92
N ARG A 33 1.81 -5.23 -6.63
CA ARG A 33 1.11 -6.38 -6.06
C ARG A 33 -0.11 -5.92 -5.29
N VAL A 34 -1.22 -6.65 -5.38
CA VAL A 34 -2.44 -6.31 -4.65
C VAL A 34 -2.75 -7.35 -3.59
N LEU A 35 -3.17 -6.87 -2.41
CA LEU A 35 -3.68 -7.69 -1.32
C LEU A 35 -5.20 -7.48 -1.22
N LEU A 36 -5.96 -8.42 -1.75
CA LEU A 36 -7.41 -8.41 -1.81
C LEU A 36 -8.02 -9.26 -0.69
N GLY A 37 -9.28 -8.99 -0.35
CA GLY A 37 -10.03 -9.76 0.65
C GLY A 37 -11.16 -8.95 1.27
N ARG A 38 -12.10 -9.63 1.91
CA ARG A 38 -13.26 -8.97 2.56
C ARG A 38 -12.83 -8.06 3.71
N ASN A 39 -13.73 -7.16 4.12
CA ASN A 39 -13.54 -6.37 5.33
C ASN A 39 -13.38 -7.29 6.54
N GLY A 40 -12.41 -6.97 7.41
CA GLY A 40 -12.10 -7.81 8.57
C GLY A 40 -11.26 -9.06 8.29
N ALA A 41 -10.86 -9.34 7.04
CA ALA A 41 -10.01 -10.49 6.71
C ALA A 41 -8.58 -10.40 7.26
N GLY A 42 -8.13 -9.19 7.68
CA GLY A 42 -6.80 -8.98 8.25
C GLY A 42 -5.83 -8.22 7.34
N LYS A 43 -6.25 -7.72 6.18
CA LYS A 43 -5.39 -6.99 5.21
C LYS A 43 -4.61 -5.83 5.86
N SER A 44 -5.32 -4.87 6.49
CA SER A 44 -4.68 -3.72 7.14
C SER A 44 -3.80 -4.14 8.31
N THR A 45 -4.15 -5.21 9.03
CA THR A 45 -3.28 -5.76 10.09
C THR A 45 -2.00 -6.32 9.48
N LEU A 46 -2.10 -7.08 8.39
CA LEU A 46 -0.95 -7.68 7.72
C LEU A 46 0.00 -6.61 7.15
N ILE A 47 -0.55 -5.61 6.46
CA ILE A 47 0.28 -4.53 5.89
C ILE A 47 0.92 -3.67 6.98
N LYS A 48 0.23 -3.41 8.10
CA LYS A 48 0.76 -2.69 9.27
C LYS A 48 1.87 -3.49 9.98
N ILE A 49 1.78 -4.82 10.03
CA ILE A 49 2.86 -5.69 10.54
C ILE A 49 4.04 -5.65 9.58
N ALA A 50 3.82 -5.79 8.28
CA ALA A 50 4.86 -5.73 7.26
C ALA A 50 5.60 -4.37 7.28
N ALA A 51 4.87 -3.28 7.56
CA ALA A 51 5.43 -1.94 7.73
C ALA A 51 6.18 -1.71 9.06
N GLY A 52 6.08 -2.64 10.03
CA GLY A 52 6.63 -2.47 11.38
C GLY A 52 5.85 -1.50 12.25
N TRP A 53 4.59 -1.20 11.91
CA TRP A 53 3.67 -0.39 12.73
C TRP A 53 3.07 -1.20 13.87
N ILE A 54 2.73 -2.47 13.61
CA ILE A 54 2.18 -3.41 14.59
C ILE A 54 3.18 -4.55 14.77
N ARG A 55 3.48 -4.88 16.03
CA ARG A 55 4.27 -6.06 16.37
C ARG A 55 3.44 -7.34 16.16
N PRO A 56 3.92 -8.33 15.40
CA PRO A 56 3.28 -9.63 15.30
C PRO A 56 3.40 -10.42 16.60
N ASP A 57 2.50 -11.39 16.80
CA ASP A 57 2.57 -12.35 17.90
C ASP A 57 3.39 -13.59 17.49
N GLY A 58 3.56 -13.82 16.19
CA GLY A 58 4.37 -14.89 15.60
C GLY A 58 4.71 -14.59 14.15
N GLY A 59 5.63 -15.37 13.58
CA GLY A 59 6.15 -15.14 12.23
C GLY A 59 7.31 -14.14 12.19
N THR A 60 7.74 -13.75 10.99
CA THR A 60 8.90 -12.87 10.78
C THR A 60 8.63 -11.84 9.69
N VAL A 61 9.35 -10.71 9.75
CA VAL A 61 9.43 -9.72 8.66
C VAL A 61 10.88 -9.67 8.18
N ARG A 62 11.10 -9.84 6.88
CA ARG A 62 12.40 -9.69 6.24
C ARG A 62 12.38 -8.49 5.31
N TYR A 63 13.41 -7.66 5.37
CA TYR A 63 13.63 -6.55 4.44
C TYR A 63 15.07 -6.61 3.88
N GLY A 64 15.18 -6.80 2.57
CA GLY A 64 16.44 -7.18 1.95
C GLY A 64 16.96 -8.50 2.53
N GLU A 65 18.19 -8.47 3.05
CA GLU A 65 18.83 -9.64 3.68
C GLU A 65 18.57 -9.72 5.20
N ARG A 66 17.96 -8.70 5.81
CA ARG A 66 17.73 -8.64 7.26
C ARG A 66 16.37 -9.21 7.64
N SER A 67 16.38 -10.16 8.58
CA SER A 67 15.16 -10.74 9.17
C SER A 67 14.93 -10.21 10.57
N PHE A 68 13.65 -9.95 10.90
CA PHE A 68 13.23 -9.40 12.17
C PHE A 68 12.06 -10.21 12.73
N VAL A 69 12.14 -10.60 13.99
CA VAL A 69 10.99 -11.09 14.77
C VAL A 69 10.06 -9.93 15.13
N SER A 70 10.64 -8.74 15.33
CA SER A 70 9.93 -7.49 15.53
C SER A 70 10.78 -6.34 14.98
N VAL A 71 10.21 -5.56 14.09
CA VAL A 71 10.84 -4.37 13.50
C VAL A 71 9.91 -3.17 13.73
N ARG A 72 10.48 -1.99 13.81
CA ARG A 72 9.71 -0.75 13.93
C ARG A 72 9.69 0.02 12.61
N LEU A 73 8.57 0.70 12.33
CA LEU A 73 8.37 1.48 11.10
C LEU A 73 9.55 2.40 10.78
N TRP A 74 10.08 3.14 11.75
CA TRP A 74 11.19 4.05 11.52
C TRP A 74 12.47 3.35 11.05
N GLN A 75 12.71 2.10 11.46
CA GLN A 75 13.85 1.32 11.00
C GLN A 75 13.70 0.96 9.53
N LEU A 76 12.51 0.49 9.12
CA LEU A 76 12.21 0.18 7.71
C LEU A 76 12.17 1.45 6.86
N ALA A 77 11.67 2.57 7.39
CA ALA A 77 11.67 3.86 6.69
C ALA A 77 13.08 4.30 6.31
N ARG A 78 14.06 4.17 7.22
CA ARG A 78 15.48 4.43 6.92
C ARG A 78 16.09 3.47 5.91
N MET A 79 15.52 2.28 5.73
CA MET A 79 15.92 1.31 4.72
C MET A 79 15.22 1.51 3.37
N GLY A 80 14.34 2.53 3.27
CA GLY A 80 13.65 2.89 2.03
C GLY A 80 12.19 2.44 1.94
N LEU A 81 11.57 1.94 3.02
CA LEU A 81 10.14 1.68 3.05
C LEU A 81 9.36 2.97 3.26
N PHE A 82 8.23 3.10 2.58
CA PHE A 82 7.18 4.08 2.89
C PHE A 82 5.86 3.34 3.13
N TYR A 83 5.21 3.65 4.25
CA TYR A 83 3.87 3.18 4.55
C TYR A 83 2.88 4.32 4.36
N LEU A 84 1.97 4.17 3.41
CA LEU A 84 0.85 5.08 3.15
C LEU A 84 -0.39 4.50 3.83
N PRO A 85 -0.84 5.07 4.97
CA PRO A 85 -2.03 4.59 5.67
C PRO A 85 -3.31 4.94 4.92
N ASP A 86 -4.42 4.34 5.32
CA ASP A 86 -5.76 4.62 4.81
C ASP A 86 -6.26 6.03 5.16
N HIS A 87 -5.68 6.65 6.20
CA HIS A 87 -5.96 8.03 6.63
C HIS A 87 -4.82 8.58 7.50
N ASP A 88 -4.84 9.90 7.73
CA ASP A 88 -4.00 10.60 8.72
C ASP A 88 -2.48 10.48 8.52
N LEU A 89 -2.00 10.41 7.27
CA LEU A 89 -0.56 10.52 6.99
C LEU A 89 -0.04 11.92 7.33
N LEU A 90 -0.78 12.95 6.91
CA LEU A 90 -0.39 14.35 7.11
C LEU A 90 -1.11 14.94 8.32
N SER A 91 -0.33 15.58 9.20
CA SER A 91 -0.84 16.24 10.41
C SER A 91 -1.58 17.54 10.06
N SER A 92 -2.76 17.74 10.66
CA SER A 92 -3.53 18.99 10.51
C SER A 92 -2.87 20.21 11.17
N ALA A 93 -1.80 20.03 11.94
CA ALA A 93 -1.09 21.13 12.63
C ALA A 93 -0.18 21.94 11.71
N PHE A 94 0.28 21.35 10.60
CA PHE A 94 1.27 21.94 9.70
C PHE A 94 0.71 22.08 8.28
N THR A 95 1.28 23.00 7.47
CA THR A 95 0.93 23.08 6.04
C THR A 95 1.44 21.85 5.30
N VAL A 96 0.84 21.55 4.14
CA VAL A 96 1.31 20.47 3.26
C VAL A 96 2.79 20.71 2.90
N ARG A 97 3.14 21.92 2.47
CA ARG A 97 4.52 22.30 2.14
C ARG A 97 5.50 21.95 3.25
N SER A 98 5.23 22.39 4.47
CA SER A 98 6.16 22.17 5.58
C SER A 98 6.41 20.69 5.87
N GLN A 99 5.38 19.86 5.73
CA GLN A 99 5.49 18.41 5.94
C GLN A 99 6.25 17.71 4.81
N LEU A 100 5.98 18.08 3.55
CA LEU A 100 6.73 17.56 2.41
C LEU A 100 8.21 17.96 2.46
N GLU A 101 8.51 19.19 2.87
CA GLU A 101 9.89 19.65 3.10
C GLU A 101 10.60 18.91 4.24
N MET A 102 9.88 18.55 5.31
CA MET A 102 10.44 17.70 6.38
C MET A 102 10.81 16.31 5.82
N ILE A 103 9.92 15.68 5.02
CA ILE A 103 10.22 14.41 4.37
C ILE A 103 11.42 14.53 3.44
N ARG A 104 11.46 15.58 2.60
CA ARG A 104 12.57 15.84 1.69
C ARG A 104 13.90 15.91 2.41
N ARG A 105 13.96 16.68 3.51
CA ARG A 105 15.19 16.88 4.31
C ARG A 105 15.64 15.63 5.05
N GLU A 106 14.70 14.89 5.66
CA GLU A 106 15.01 13.68 6.44
C GLU A 106 15.54 12.54 5.56
N PHE A 107 15.08 12.47 4.29
CA PHE A 107 15.37 11.34 3.43
C PHE A 107 16.13 11.68 2.15
N ASP A 108 16.63 12.91 2.02
CA ASP A 108 17.27 13.41 0.80
C ASP A 108 16.38 13.21 -0.43
N GLY A 109 15.13 13.63 -0.29
CA GLY A 109 14.07 13.38 -1.25
C GLY A 109 14.07 14.35 -2.44
N SER A 110 13.14 14.12 -3.40
CA SER A 110 12.98 14.96 -4.58
C SER A 110 12.26 16.29 -4.29
N SER A 111 12.16 17.14 -5.31
CA SER A 111 11.50 18.45 -5.25
C SER A 111 10.06 18.36 -4.79
N VAL A 112 9.69 19.17 -3.80
CA VAL A 112 8.31 19.31 -3.31
C VAL A 112 7.42 19.91 -4.39
N GLU A 113 7.92 20.92 -5.12
CA GLU A 113 7.21 21.62 -6.18
C GLU A 113 6.88 20.69 -7.33
N GLU A 114 7.85 19.87 -7.78
CA GLU A 114 7.64 18.88 -8.84
C GLU A 114 6.63 17.81 -8.45
N ALA A 115 6.75 17.28 -7.23
CA ALA A 115 5.82 16.29 -6.71
C ALA A 115 4.40 16.85 -6.59
N ALA A 116 4.25 18.08 -6.09
CA ALA A 116 2.97 18.76 -5.95
C ALA A 116 2.34 19.08 -7.32
N ALA A 117 3.14 19.56 -8.28
CA ALA A 117 2.67 19.82 -9.65
C ALA A 117 2.18 18.52 -10.31
N ARG A 118 2.94 17.43 -10.17
CA ARG A 118 2.56 16.12 -10.70
C ARG A 118 1.24 15.59 -10.09
N MET A 119 0.99 15.87 -8.83
CA MET A 119 -0.25 15.49 -8.15
C MET A 119 -1.37 16.53 -8.29
N GLY A 120 -1.15 17.64 -9.00
CA GLY A 120 -2.15 18.69 -9.19
C GLY A 120 -2.57 19.39 -7.90
N ILE A 121 -1.62 19.59 -6.98
CA ILE A 121 -1.85 20.27 -5.69
C ILE A 121 -0.85 21.41 -5.42
N ALA A 122 -0.21 21.92 -6.45
CA ALA A 122 0.80 22.98 -6.30
C ALA A 122 0.23 24.24 -5.62
N ASP A 123 -1.03 24.58 -5.94
CA ASP A 123 -1.78 25.72 -5.37
C ASP A 123 -2.34 25.43 -3.96
N ARG A 124 -2.16 24.22 -3.43
CA ARG A 124 -2.61 23.75 -2.11
C ARG A 124 -1.47 23.60 -1.10
N LEU A 125 -0.23 23.77 -1.51
CA LEU A 125 0.95 23.52 -0.67
C LEU A 125 0.93 24.32 0.64
N ASP A 126 0.45 25.55 0.63
CA ASP A 126 0.44 26.42 1.80
C ASP A 126 -0.82 26.29 2.66
N GLN A 127 -1.75 25.40 2.26
CA GLN A 127 -2.92 25.01 3.04
C GLN A 127 -2.56 23.91 4.06
N ARG A 128 -3.38 23.81 5.12
CA ARG A 128 -3.30 22.69 6.06
C ARG A 128 -4.18 21.54 5.59
N PRO A 129 -3.84 20.28 5.94
CA PRO A 129 -4.63 19.10 5.57
C PRO A 129 -6.13 19.22 5.79
N ARG A 130 -6.57 19.84 6.89
CA ARG A 130 -8.00 20.04 7.22
C ARG A 130 -8.75 20.98 6.26
N GLU A 131 -8.04 21.74 5.43
CA GLU A 131 -8.58 22.69 4.47
C GLU A 131 -8.73 22.07 3.07
N LEU A 132 -8.23 20.84 2.90
CA LEU A 132 -8.26 20.07 1.66
C LEU A 132 -9.54 19.23 1.58
N SER A 133 -10.08 19.06 0.37
CA SER A 133 -11.02 17.99 0.08
C SER A 133 -10.35 16.60 0.22
N GLY A 134 -11.16 15.54 0.32
CA GLY A 134 -10.63 14.18 0.43
C GLY A 134 -9.71 13.80 -0.73
N GLY A 135 -10.05 14.19 -1.96
CA GLY A 135 -9.22 13.94 -3.14
C GLY A 135 -7.92 14.75 -3.12
N GLU A 136 -7.97 16.04 -2.74
CA GLU A 136 -6.75 16.88 -2.59
C GLU A 136 -5.85 16.34 -1.49
N MET A 137 -6.43 15.89 -0.37
CA MET A 137 -5.67 15.26 0.71
C MET A 137 -4.93 14.02 0.21
N ARG A 138 -5.62 13.12 -0.50
CA ARG A 138 -5.00 11.90 -1.03
C ARG A 138 -3.90 12.22 -2.04
N ARG A 139 -4.09 13.23 -2.91
CA ARG A 139 -3.04 13.71 -3.80
C ARG A 139 -1.85 14.31 -3.05
N ALA A 140 -2.07 15.01 -1.93
CA ALA A 140 -1.01 15.51 -1.06
C ALA A 140 -0.22 14.37 -0.39
N GLU A 141 -0.90 13.33 0.07
CA GLU A 141 -0.25 12.13 0.62
C GLU A 141 0.57 11.38 -0.43
N LEU A 142 0.10 11.34 -1.69
CA LEU A 142 0.88 10.78 -2.80
C LEU A 142 2.07 11.66 -3.19
N ALA A 143 1.94 12.98 -3.10
CA ALA A 143 3.09 13.88 -3.25
C ALA A 143 4.17 13.56 -2.21
N ALA A 144 3.79 13.21 -0.97
CA ALA A 144 4.74 12.76 0.05
C ALA A 144 5.48 11.47 -0.36
N VAL A 145 4.77 10.50 -1.00
CA VAL A 145 5.41 9.30 -1.56
C VAL A 145 6.43 9.67 -2.65
N LEU A 146 6.05 10.58 -3.56
CA LEU A 146 6.93 11.02 -4.65
C LEU A 146 8.16 11.76 -4.12
N VAL A 147 7.97 12.67 -3.16
CA VAL A 147 9.08 13.38 -2.50
C VAL A 147 10.02 12.39 -1.82
N ARG A 148 9.50 11.36 -1.16
CA ARG A 148 10.29 10.37 -0.42
C ARG A 148 11.10 9.43 -1.31
N GLN A 149 10.66 9.15 -2.54
CA GLN A 149 11.29 8.19 -3.47
C GLN A 149 11.58 6.83 -2.80
N PRO A 150 10.57 6.08 -2.36
CA PRO A 150 10.78 4.85 -1.62
C PRO A 150 11.31 3.72 -2.52
N ARG A 151 12.02 2.77 -1.90
CA ARG A 151 12.36 1.48 -2.52
C ARG A 151 11.19 0.48 -2.41
N CYS A 152 10.36 0.65 -1.39
CA CYS A 152 9.18 -0.17 -1.12
C CYS A 152 8.03 0.73 -0.66
N LEU A 153 6.89 0.65 -1.31
CA LEU A 153 5.65 1.32 -0.94
C LEU A 153 4.61 0.29 -0.48
N LEU A 154 4.14 0.44 0.74
CA LEU A 154 2.98 -0.28 1.25
C LEU A 154 1.83 0.72 1.40
N ALA A 155 0.78 0.59 0.58
CA ALA A 155 -0.36 1.50 0.56
C ALA A 155 -1.64 0.80 1.03
N ASP A 156 -2.16 1.24 2.17
CA ASP A 156 -3.39 0.70 2.75
C ASP A 156 -4.59 1.52 2.26
N GLU A 157 -5.45 0.92 1.45
CA GLU A 157 -6.66 1.50 0.85
C GLU A 157 -6.44 2.90 0.21
N PRO A 158 -5.46 3.07 -0.69
CA PRO A 158 -5.12 4.39 -1.25
C PRO A 158 -6.24 5.01 -2.10
N PHE A 159 -7.23 4.23 -2.54
CA PHE A 159 -8.37 4.67 -3.37
C PHE A 159 -9.57 5.14 -2.53
N ARG A 160 -9.51 5.00 -1.21
CA ARG A 160 -10.63 5.32 -0.34
C ARG A 160 -10.99 6.81 -0.42
N GLY A 161 -12.26 7.09 -0.70
CA GLY A 161 -12.82 8.46 -0.66
C GLY A 161 -12.38 9.37 -1.81
N ILE A 162 -11.82 8.82 -2.90
CA ILE A 162 -11.47 9.58 -4.10
C ILE A 162 -12.48 9.34 -5.23
N ALA A 163 -12.63 10.34 -6.10
CA ALA A 163 -13.49 10.22 -7.27
C ALA A 163 -12.88 9.25 -8.30
N PRO A 164 -13.70 8.59 -9.16
CA PRO A 164 -13.21 7.64 -10.16
C PRO A 164 -12.10 8.20 -11.06
N LYS A 165 -12.20 9.48 -11.47
CA LYS A 165 -11.17 10.14 -12.28
C LYS A 165 -9.82 10.24 -11.55
N ASP A 166 -9.84 10.60 -10.26
CA ASP A 166 -8.63 10.68 -9.43
C ASP A 166 -8.05 9.29 -9.18
N ALA A 167 -8.89 8.23 -9.18
CA ALA A 167 -8.45 6.85 -9.04
C ALA A 167 -7.61 6.38 -10.24
N GLU A 168 -7.92 6.83 -11.46
CA GLU A 168 -7.11 6.55 -12.66
C GLU A 168 -5.72 7.17 -12.56
N ASP A 169 -5.64 8.44 -12.14
CA ASP A 169 -4.36 9.16 -11.96
C ASP A 169 -3.51 8.53 -10.86
N LEU A 170 -4.15 8.11 -9.76
CA LEU A 170 -3.48 7.36 -8.70
C LEU A 170 -2.94 6.03 -9.21
N THR A 171 -3.77 5.26 -9.93
CA THR A 171 -3.38 3.98 -10.52
C THR A 171 -2.16 4.14 -11.44
N ARG A 172 -2.19 5.14 -12.32
CA ARG A 172 -1.07 5.47 -13.19
C ARG A 172 0.20 5.79 -12.39
N THR A 173 0.09 6.60 -11.33
CA THR A 173 1.24 6.95 -10.47
C THR A 173 1.83 5.72 -9.79
N LEU A 174 1.00 4.81 -9.26
CA LEU A 174 1.46 3.57 -8.65
C LEU A 174 2.15 2.63 -9.65
N ARG A 175 1.62 2.55 -10.89
CA ARG A 175 2.24 1.79 -11.99
C ARG A 175 3.59 2.37 -12.40
N GLU A 176 3.70 3.70 -12.51
CA GLU A 176 4.96 4.38 -12.83
C GLU A 176 6.01 4.17 -11.73
N LEU A 177 5.61 4.21 -10.45
CA LEU A 177 6.50 3.85 -9.34
C LEU A 177 6.98 2.40 -9.45
N ALA A 178 6.10 1.45 -9.74
CA ALA A 178 6.51 0.07 -9.95
C ALA A 178 7.46 -0.05 -11.15
N ALA A 179 7.14 0.56 -12.30
CA ALA A 179 7.97 0.54 -13.50
C ALA A 179 9.36 1.16 -13.28
N SER A 180 9.51 2.12 -12.34
CA SER A 180 10.81 2.67 -11.93
C SER A 180 11.62 1.78 -10.97
N GLY A 181 11.11 0.58 -10.65
CA GLY A 181 11.80 -0.40 -9.80
C GLY A 181 11.34 -0.41 -8.34
N VAL A 182 10.37 0.42 -7.95
CA VAL A 182 9.79 0.39 -6.60
C VAL A 182 9.00 -0.90 -6.39
N ALA A 183 9.16 -1.53 -5.24
CA ALA A 183 8.30 -2.64 -4.82
C ALA A 183 6.99 -2.07 -4.24
N VAL A 184 5.86 -2.22 -4.95
CA VAL A 184 4.58 -1.61 -4.56
C VAL A 184 3.61 -2.69 -4.11
N VAL A 185 3.00 -2.52 -2.93
CA VAL A 185 1.88 -3.34 -2.45
C VAL A 185 0.71 -2.45 -2.09
N VAL A 186 -0.48 -2.79 -2.58
CA VAL A 186 -1.71 -2.01 -2.41
C VAL A 186 -2.80 -2.90 -1.85
N THR A 187 -3.56 -2.39 -0.87
CA THR A 187 -4.86 -2.96 -0.47
C THR A 187 -5.99 -2.10 -1.01
N GLY A 188 -7.17 -2.65 -1.21
CA GLY A 188 -8.33 -1.86 -1.63
C GLY A 188 -9.57 -2.69 -1.90
N HIS A 189 -10.62 -1.98 -2.28
CA HIS A 189 -11.94 -2.56 -2.59
C HIS A 189 -12.35 -2.37 -4.05
N GLU A 190 -11.63 -1.54 -4.80
CA GLU A 190 -11.85 -1.28 -6.23
C GLU A 190 -11.25 -2.43 -7.06
N VAL A 191 -11.85 -3.63 -6.91
CA VAL A 191 -11.31 -4.90 -7.43
C VAL A 191 -10.98 -4.84 -8.93
N PRO A 192 -11.87 -4.35 -9.83
CA PRO A 192 -11.55 -4.29 -11.26
C PRO A 192 -10.32 -3.43 -11.56
N THR A 193 -10.24 -2.22 -10.96
CA THR A 193 -9.11 -1.29 -11.14
C THR A 193 -7.82 -1.88 -10.62
N LEU A 194 -7.86 -2.50 -9.43
CA LEU A 194 -6.69 -3.10 -8.80
C LEU A 194 -6.18 -4.32 -9.57
N LEU A 195 -7.07 -5.20 -10.06
CA LEU A 195 -6.68 -6.33 -10.89
C LEU A 195 -6.05 -5.87 -12.20
N ALA A 196 -6.69 -4.93 -12.91
CA ALA A 196 -6.15 -4.40 -14.17
C ALA A 196 -4.78 -3.73 -14.01
N ALA A 197 -4.51 -3.14 -12.84
CA ALA A 197 -3.24 -2.45 -12.57
C ALA A 197 -2.15 -3.36 -12.00
N SER A 198 -2.46 -4.55 -11.52
CA SER A 198 -1.49 -5.36 -10.76
C SER A 198 -0.73 -6.36 -11.61
N ASP A 199 0.46 -6.71 -11.13
CA ASP A 199 1.29 -7.80 -11.68
C ASP A 199 1.04 -9.12 -10.93
N HIS A 200 0.52 -9.05 -9.67
CA HIS A 200 0.33 -10.21 -8.84
C HIS A 200 -0.75 -9.98 -7.78
N VAL A 201 -1.54 -11.01 -7.53
CA VAL A 201 -2.66 -11.00 -6.58
C VAL A 201 -2.35 -11.91 -5.39
N THR A 202 -2.50 -11.37 -4.19
CA THR A 202 -2.54 -12.12 -2.94
C THR A 202 -3.94 -11.97 -2.35
N TRP A 203 -4.59 -13.08 -2.00
CA TRP A 203 -5.91 -13.09 -1.39
C TRP A 203 -5.83 -13.37 0.10
N CYS A 204 -6.39 -12.46 0.90
CA CYS A 204 -6.49 -12.58 2.35
C CYS A 204 -7.91 -13.02 2.74
N THR A 205 -8.01 -14.17 3.40
CA THR A 205 -9.27 -14.72 3.90
C THR A 205 -9.05 -15.44 5.22
N SER A 206 -9.97 -15.28 6.16
CA SER A 206 -9.97 -15.97 7.46
C SER A 206 -8.62 -15.91 8.20
N GLY A 207 -7.91 -14.79 8.10
CA GLY A 207 -6.62 -14.56 8.78
C GLY A 207 -5.43 -15.28 8.14
N THR A 208 -5.60 -15.84 6.95
CA THR A 208 -4.54 -16.44 6.13
C THR A 208 -4.43 -15.73 4.78
N THR A 209 -3.37 -16.02 4.03
CA THR A 209 -3.19 -15.48 2.68
C THR A 209 -2.88 -16.57 1.68
N HIS A 210 -3.36 -16.39 0.45
CA HIS A 210 -3.12 -17.26 -0.69
C HIS A 210 -2.51 -16.45 -1.83
N GLU A 211 -1.32 -16.84 -2.28
CA GLU A 211 -0.68 -16.27 -3.47
C GLU A 211 -1.37 -16.84 -4.71
N LEU A 212 -2.13 -16.02 -5.43
CA LEU A 212 -2.92 -16.47 -6.59
C LEU A 212 -2.18 -16.29 -7.92
N GLY A 213 -1.07 -15.54 -7.94
CA GLY A 213 -0.33 -15.27 -9.17
C GLY A 213 -0.82 -14.02 -9.92
N PRO A 214 -0.54 -13.92 -11.23
CA PRO A 214 -1.00 -12.82 -12.06
C PRO A 214 -2.55 -12.75 -12.12
N PRO A 215 -3.14 -11.55 -12.37
CA PRO A 215 -4.58 -11.37 -12.41
C PRO A 215 -5.34 -12.40 -13.25
N PRO A 216 -4.92 -12.77 -14.48
CA PRO A 216 -5.63 -13.79 -15.27
C PRO A 216 -5.70 -15.16 -14.60
N VAL A 217 -4.67 -15.53 -13.83
CA VAL A 217 -4.65 -16.78 -13.06
C VAL A 217 -5.52 -16.67 -11.82
N ALA A 218 -5.41 -15.53 -11.10
CA ALA A 218 -6.22 -15.25 -9.92
C ALA A 218 -7.73 -15.25 -10.24
N GLU A 219 -8.11 -14.65 -11.37
CA GLU A 219 -9.51 -14.60 -11.83
C GLU A 219 -10.09 -15.97 -12.16
N GLN A 220 -9.28 -16.99 -12.41
CA GLN A 220 -9.70 -18.37 -12.66
C GLN A 220 -9.71 -19.24 -11.40
N HIS A 221 -9.20 -18.73 -10.27
CA HIS A 221 -9.12 -19.51 -9.03
C HIS A 221 -10.51 -19.72 -8.43
N ASP A 222 -11.00 -20.97 -8.40
CA ASP A 222 -12.39 -21.33 -8.06
C ASP A 222 -12.87 -20.78 -6.72
N GLN A 223 -12.05 -20.92 -5.66
CA GLN A 223 -12.43 -20.47 -4.33
C GLN A 223 -12.46 -18.94 -4.26
N PHE A 224 -11.48 -18.24 -4.86
CA PHE A 224 -11.44 -16.78 -4.92
C PHE A 224 -12.65 -16.21 -5.66
N ARG A 225 -13.02 -16.83 -6.78
CA ARG A 225 -14.25 -16.48 -7.53
C ARG A 225 -15.49 -16.62 -6.67
N ARG A 226 -15.69 -17.80 -6.04
CA ARG A 226 -16.89 -18.06 -5.23
C ARG A 226 -17.01 -17.19 -4.02
N GLU A 227 -15.90 -16.98 -3.28
CA GLU A 227 -15.94 -16.35 -1.97
C GLU A 227 -15.72 -14.84 -2.03
N TYR A 228 -15.06 -14.32 -3.07
CA TYR A 228 -14.67 -12.91 -3.11
C TYR A 228 -15.15 -12.15 -4.35
N LEU A 229 -14.88 -12.63 -5.57
CA LEU A 229 -15.28 -11.91 -6.79
C LEU A 229 -16.80 -11.96 -7.03
N GLY A 230 -17.44 -13.10 -6.71
CA GLY A 230 -18.87 -13.33 -6.96
C GLY A 230 -19.19 -13.73 -8.40
N PRO A 231 -20.43 -14.25 -8.64
CA PRO A 231 -20.81 -14.83 -9.94
C PRO A 231 -20.94 -13.82 -11.07
N GLY A 232 -21.12 -12.53 -10.74
CA GLY A 232 -21.28 -11.45 -11.73
C GLY A 232 -19.96 -10.78 -12.15
N PHE A 233 -18.82 -11.20 -11.62
CA PHE A 233 -17.53 -10.60 -11.99
C PHE A 233 -17.17 -10.94 -13.43
N LYS A 234 -17.07 -9.91 -14.28
CA LYS A 234 -16.58 -10.06 -15.66
C LYS A 234 -15.06 -10.12 -15.63
N THR A 235 -14.52 -11.22 -16.13
CA THR A 235 -13.08 -11.43 -16.28
C THR A 235 -12.49 -10.38 -17.21
N SER A 236 -11.36 -9.78 -16.83
CA SER A 236 -10.65 -8.77 -17.64
C SER A 236 -9.96 -9.35 -18.89
N ILE A 237 -10.11 -10.66 -19.13
CA ILE A 237 -9.55 -11.37 -20.29
C ILE A 237 -10.47 -11.12 -21.49
N ALA A 238 -10.11 -10.15 -22.31
CA ALA A 238 -10.51 -10.02 -23.70
C ALA A 238 -9.25 -10.11 -24.57
#